data_b87876a6ebcf2468205c761f1c9ee40a
#
_entry.id   b87876a6ebcf2468205c761f1c9ee40a
#
_cell.length_a   1.000
_cell.length_b   1.000
_cell.length_c   1.000
_cell.angle_alpha   90.00
_cell.angle_beta   90.00
_cell.angle_gamma   90.00
#
_symmetry.space_group_name_H-M   'P 1'
#
loop_
_entity.id
_entity.type
_entity.pdbx_description
1 polymer ?
#
loop_
_entity_poly.entity_id
_entity_poly.type
_entity_poly.pdbx_seq_one_letter_code
_entity_poly.pdbx_strand_id
1 'polypeptide(L)'
;MIDAIIRGSISRRWIVLLVVGLVAALGIYSYQRLPIDAVPDITNVQVQINTEAPGYSPLESEQRVTFVVENAMAGLPKLSYTRSLSRYGLSQVTVVFEDGTDIYFARQRVAERIAQ
;
A
#
# COMPACT_ATOMS: atom_id res chain seq x y z
N MET A 1 -46.94 -24.85 -2.69
CA MET A 1 -46.30 -23.58 -2.31
C MET A 1 -45.83 -22.76 -3.50
N ILE A 2 -45.14 -23.33 -4.45
CA ILE A 2 -44.61 -22.61 -5.64
C ILE A 2 -45.74 -22.06 -6.51
N ASP A 3 -46.81 -22.85 -6.75
CA ASP A 3 -47.96 -22.42 -7.54
C ASP A 3 -48.72 -21.24 -6.93
N ALA A 4 -48.78 -21.15 -5.59
CA ALA A 4 -49.39 -20.01 -4.91
C ALA A 4 -48.57 -18.72 -5.08
N ILE A 5 -47.25 -18.83 -5.06
CA ILE A 5 -46.34 -17.70 -5.28
C ILE A 5 -46.44 -17.23 -6.73
N ILE A 6 -46.46 -18.16 -7.69
CA ILE A 6 -46.56 -17.85 -9.13
C ILE A 6 -47.90 -17.15 -9.43
N ARG A 7 -49.02 -17.69 -8.94
CA ARG A 7 -50.35 -17.09 -9.13
C ARG A 7 -50.47 -15.73 -8.46
N GLY A 8 -49.91 -15.56 -7.27
CA GLY A 8 -49.85 -14.29 -6.57
C GLY A 8 -49.04 -13.24 -7.31
N SER A 9 -47.93 -13.64 -7.87
CA SER A 9 -47.08 -12.75 -8.66
C SER A 9 -47.72 -12.30 -9.96
N ILE A 10 -48.41 -13.18 -10.66
CA ILE A 10 -49.13 -12.84 -11.92
C ILE A 10 -50.32 -11.94 -11.63
N SER A 11 -51.08 -12.20 -10.56
CA SER A 11 -52.23 -11.41 -10.20
C SER A 11 -51.87 -9.99 -9.75
N ARG A 12 -50.71 -9.82 -9.15
CA ARG A 12 -50.24 -8.53 -8.64
C ARG A 12 -48.95 -8.06 -9.34
N ARG A 13 -48.88 -8.27 -10.63
CA ARG A 13 -47.71 -7.97 -11.45
C ARG A 13 -47.12 -6.58 -11.24
N TRP A 14 -47.93 -5.58 -11.04
CA TRP A 14 -47.50 -4.20 -10.79
C TRP A 14 -46.74 -4.04 -9.47
N ILE A 15 -47.19 -4.74 -8.42
CA ILE A 15 -46.51 -4.73 -7.12
C ILE A 15 -45.19 -5.44 -7.23
N VAL A 16 -45.11 -6.56 -7.94
CA VAL A 16 -43.85 -7.30 -8.15
C VAL A 16 -42.83 -6.45 -8.92
N LEU A 17 -43.29 -5.79 -9.99
CA LEU A 17 -42.42 -4.89 -10.77
C LEU A 17 -41.89 -3.72 -9.92
N LEU A 18 -42.76 -3.17 -9.05
CA LEU A 18 -42.37 -2.09 -8.16
C LEU A 18 -41.31 -2.56 -7.15
N VAL A 19 -41.48 -3.73 -6.55
CA VAL A 19 -40.56 -4.31 -5.59
C VAL A 19 -39.20 -4.63 -6.26
N VAL A 20 -39.25 -5.26 -7.43
CA VAL A 20 -38.02 -5.57 -8.20
C VAL A 20 -37.28 -4.29 -8.59
N GLY A 21 -38.00 -3.27 -9.07
CA GLY A 21 -37.41 -1.98 -9.40
C GLY A 21 -36.75 -1.29 -8.19
N LEU A 22 -37.39 -1.37 -7.02
CA LEU A 22 -36.87 -0.80 -5.79
C LEU A 22 -35.61 -1.53 -5.31
N VAL A 23 -35.62 -2.88 -5.36
CA VAL A 23 -34.41 -3.69 -5.02
C VAL A 23 -33.26 -3.40 -5.99
N ALA A 24 -33.55 -3.30 -7.29
CA ALA A 24 -32.54 -2.96 -8.29
C ALA A 24 -31.97 -1.55 -8.06
N ALA A 25 -32.80 -0.56 -7.75
CA ALA A 25 -32.33 0.80 -7.45
C ALA A 25 -31.47 0.85 -6.19
N LEU A 26 -31.83 0.13 -5.13
CA LEU A 26 -31.03 0.00 -3.92
C LEU A 26 -29.69 -0.71 -4.20
N GLY A 27 -29.69 -1.72 -5.04
CA GLY A 27 -28.48 -2.43 -5.45
C GLY A 27 -27.49 -1.53 -6.20
N ILE A 28 -27.99 -0.75 -7.16
CA ILE A 28 -27.17 0.22 -7.91
C ILE A 28 -26.64 1.31 -6.98
N TYR A 29 -27.46 1.84 -6.09
CA TYR A 29 -27.06 2.85 -5.13
C TYR A 29 -25.97 2.34 -4.18
N SER A 30 -26.15 1.14 -3.66
CA SER A 30 -25.14 0.48 -2.80
C SER A 30 -23.86 0.21 -3.54
N TYR A 31 -23.92 -0.21 -4.79
CA TYR A 31 -22.75 -0.45 -5.64
C TYR A 31 -21.92 0.81 -5.86
N GLN A 32 -22.57 1.94 -6.12
CA GLN A 32 -21.87 3.23 -6.31
C GLN A 32 -21.23 3.76 -5.02
N ARG A 33 -21.75 3.36 -3.87
CA ARG A 33 -21.20 3.74 -2.56
C ARG A 33 -20.25 2.71 -1.97
N LEU A 34 -20.04 1.58 -2.64
CA LEU A 34 -19.07 0.61 -2.18
C LEU A 34 -17.68 1.23 -2.29
N PRO A 35 -16.97 1.49 -1.17
CA PRO A 35 -15.59 1.90 -1.24
C PRO A 35 -14.81 0.74 -1.88
N ILE A 36 -14.26 0.99 -3.07
CA ILE A 36 -13.48 0.00 -3.82
C ILE A 36 -12.12 -0.22 -3.12
N ASP A 37 -11.77 0.62 -2.17
CA ASP A 37 -10.59 0.47 -1.30
C ASP A 37 -10.81 -0.64 -0.26
N ALA A 38 -11.04 -1.85 -0.75
CA ALA A 38 -11.12 -3.05 0.10
C ALA A 38 -9.75 -3.47 0.66
N VAL A 39 -8.68 -2.87 0.17
CA VAL A 39 -7.33 -2.99 0.71
C VAL A 39 -7.00 -1.64 1.35
N PRO A 40 -6.81 -1.57 2.69
CA PRO A 40 -6.25 -0.36 3.28
C PRO A 40 -4.95 -0.06 2.52
N ASP A 41 -4.81 1.18 2.09
CA ASP A 41 -3.60 1.64 1.41
C ASP A 41 -2.46 1.63 2.43
N ILE A 42 -1.90 0.42 2.63
CA ILE A 42 -0.73 0.16 3.49
C ILE A 42 0.57 0.48 2.74
N THR A 43 0.48 1.36 1.73
CA THR A 43 1.65 1.87 1.06
C THR A 43 2.37 2.82 2.01
N ASN A 44 3.20 2.25 2.86
CA ASN A 44 4.09 3.04 3.71
C ASN A 44 4.96 3.92 2.82
N VAL A 45 5.14 5.16 3.25
CA VAL A 45 6.08 6.07 2.59
C VAL A 45 7.48 5.51 2.79
N GLN A 46 8.08 5.00 1.72
CA GLN A 46 9.41 4.39 1.78
C GLN A 46 10.34 4.97 0.71
N VAL A 47 11.60 5.12 1.08
CA VAL A 47 12.67 5.52 0.18
C VAL A 47 13.69 4.40 0.14
N GLN A 48 14.02 3.92 -1.05
CA GLN A 48 14.97 2.86 -1.27
C GLN A 48 16.28 3.44 -1.79
N ILE A 49 17.38 3.09 -1.15
CA ILE A 49 18.74 3.48 -1.50
C ILE A 49 19.43 2.23 -2.03
N ASN A 50 19.83 2.24 -3.29
CA ASN A 50 20.58 1.16 -3.91
C ASN A 50 22.01 1.66 -4.13
N THR A 51 22.97 0.97 -3.53
CA THR A 51 24.40 1.28 -3.66
C THR A 51 25.12 0.12 -4.31
N GLU A 52 25.78 0.37 -5.41
CA GLU A 52 26.62 -0.62 -6.07
C GLU A 52 27.95 -0.75 -5.34
N ALA A 53 28.34 -1.99 -5.04
CA ALA A 53 29.58 -2.33 -4.34
C ALA A 53 30.32 -3.45 -5.12
N PRO A 54 30.78 -3.17 -6.34
CA PRO A 54 31.36 -4.19 -7.21
C PRO A 54 32.60 -4.82 -6.55
N GLY A 55 32.65 -6.14 -6.58
CA GLY A 55 33.77 -6.91 -6.03
C GLY A 55 33.66 -7.25 -4.55
N TYR A 56 32.69 -6.71 -3.83
CA TYR A 56 32.47 -7.06 -2.43
C TYR A 56 31.56 -8.30 -2.28
N SER A 57 31.94 -9.16 -1.36
CA SER A 57 31.06 -10.23 -0.88
C SER A 57 29.85 -9.64 -0.12
N PRO A 58 28.77 -10.39 0.07
CA PRO A 58 27.62 -9.90 0.84
C PRO A 58 27.98 -9.40 2.24
N LEU A 59 28.89 -10.09 2.93
CA LEU A 59 29.35 -9.70 4.26
C LEU A 59 30.17 -8.40 4.23
N GLU A 60 31.04 -8.21 3.24
CA GLU A 60 31.80 -6.98 3.07
C GLU A 60 30.91 -5.80 2.66
N SER A 61 29.93 -6.04 1.78
CA SER A 61 28.92 -5.04 1.44
C SER A 61 28.13 -4.60 2.65
N GLU A 62 27.76 -5.54 3.53
CA GLU A 62 27.06 -5.23 4.78
C GLU A 62 27.91 -4.36 5.70
N GLN A 63 29.14 -4.76 5.97
CA GLN A 63 29.99 -4.07 6.93
C GLN A 63 30.51 -2.70 6.45
N ARG A 64 30.80 -2.56 5.17
CA ARG A 64 31.43 -1.36 4.61
C ARG A 64 30.47 -0.38 3.98
N VAL A 65 29.35 -0.85 3.47
CA VAL A 65 28.38 -0.02 2.74
C VAL A 65 27.04 0.06 3.49
N THR A 66 26.40 -1.08 3.73
CA THR A 66 25.06 -1.12 4.33
C THR A 66 25.05 -0.50 5.72
N PHE A 67 25.97 -0.89 6.58
CA PHE A 67 26.07 -0.39 7.95
C PHE A 67 26.34 1.12 8.01
N VAL A 68 27.17 1.63 7.09
CA VAL A 68 27.45 3.08 7.01
C VAL A 68 26.20 3.85 6.60
N VAL A 69 25.45 3.35 5.61
CA VAL A 69 24.22 3.97 5.14
C VAL A 69 23.11 3.88 6.22
N GLU A 70 22.97 2.76 6.89
CA GLU A 70 22.02 2.61 8.00
C GLU A 70 22.29 3.61 9.12
N ASN A 71 23.54 3.74 9.54
CA ASN A 71 23.93 4.71 10.56
C ASN A 71 23.68 6.16 10.14
N ALA A 72 23.92 6.48 8.87
CA ALA A 72 23.62 7.80 8.33
C ALA A 72 22.11 8.09 8.32
N MET A 73 21.28 7.07 8.11
CA MET A 73 19.82 7.21 8.13
C MET A 73 19.24 7.21 9.54
N ALA A 74 19.98 6.73 10.53
CA ALA A 74 19.54 6.76 11.93
C ALA A 74 19.32 8.21 12.39
N GLY A 75 18.19 8.46 13.05
CA GLY A 75 17.84 9.79 13.55
C GLY A 75 17.16 10.70 12.52
N LEU A 76 16.75 10.19 11.37
CA LEU A 76 15.86 10.93 10.48
C LEU A 76 14.49 11.21 11.15
N PRO A 77 13.96 12.44 10.98
CA PRO A 77 12.63 12.76 11.50
C PRO A 77 11.55 11.91 10.82
N LYS A 78 10.58 11.43 11.60
CA LYS A 78 9.48 10.57 11.14
C LYS A 78 9.93 9.21 10.56
N LEU A 79 11.12 8.76 10.92
CA LEU A 79 11.59 7.42 10.60
C LEU A 79 10.81 6.39 11.44
N SER A 80 10.19 5.42 10.79
CA SER A 80 9.53 4.29 11.45
C SER A 80 10.54 3.16 11.68
N TYR A 81 11.12 2.67 10.63
CA TYR A 81 12.20 1.67 10.70
C TYR A 81 13.02 1.65 9.40
N THR A 82 14.19 1.03 9.49
CA THR A 82 15.08 0.80 8.35
C THR A 82 15.24 -0.70 8.15
N ARG A 83 15.24 -1.13 6.91
CA ARG A 83 15.47 -2.52 6.50
C ARG A 83 16.51 -2.54 5.39
N SER A 84 17.47 -3.43 5.50
CA SER A 84 18.54 -3.57 4.51
C SER A 84 18.62 -4.97 3.94
N LEU A 85 19.20 -5.05 2.75
CA LEU A 85 19.50 -6.30 2.07
C LEU A 85 20.84 -6.17 1.38
N SER A 86 21.81 -6.95 1.81
CA SER A 86 23.14 -7.00 1.23
C SER A 86 23.28 -8.23 0.34
N ARG A 87 23.66 -7.99 -0.92
CA ARG A 87 23.92 -9.04 -1.91
C ARG A 87 25.31 -8.87 -2.48
N TYR A 88 25.74 -9.82 -3.28
CA TYR A 88 27.01 -9.74 -3.99
C TYR A 88 27.04 -8.50 -4.89
N GLY A 89 27.90 -7.55 -4.59
CA GLY A 89 28.05 -6.32 -5.36
C GLY A 89 26.92 -5.30 -5.23
N LEU A 90 25.96 -5.48 -4.30
CA LEU A 90 24.82 -4.59 -4.14
C LEU A 90 24.41 -4.46 -2.67
N SER A 91 24.25 -3.23 -2.22
CA SER A 91 23.63 -2.88 -0.96
C SER A 91 22.31 -2.14 -1.21
N GLN A 92 21.24 -2.63 -0.63
CA GLN A 92 19.92 -2.04 -0.72
C GLN A 92 19.42 -1.69 0.68
N VAL A 93 19.22 -0.41 0.94
CA VAL A 93 18.68 0.09 2.21
C VAL A 93 17.32 0.71 1.97
N THR A 94 16.30 0.21 2.62
CA THR A 94 14.94 0.73 2.55
C THR A 94 14.61 1.45 3.84
N VAL A 95 14.36 2.74 3.74
CA VAL A 95 13.97 3.62 4.84
C VAL A 95 12.46 3.79 4.80
N VAL A 96 11.77 3.36 5.85
CA VAL A 96 10.31 3.44 5.96
C VAL A 96 9.96 4.55 6.94
N PHE A 97 9.13 5.48 6.49
CA PHE A 97 8.65 6.62 7.28
C PHE A 97 7.27 6.34 7.87
N GLU A 98 6.88 7.13 8.85
CA GLU A 98 5.55 7.08 9.45
C GLU A 98 4.46 7.43 8.43
N ASP A 99 3.28 6.86 8.61
CA ASP A 99 2.13 7.09 7.75
C ASP A 99 1.77 8.57 7.69
N GLY A 100 1.42 9.05 6.49
CA GLY A 100 1.09 10.45 6.25
C GLY A 100 2.30 11.37 6.06
N THR A 101 3.52 10.83 6.02
CA THR A 101 4.72 11.61 5.66
C THR A 101 4.72 11.91 4.18
N ASP A 102 5.05 13.16 3.79
CA ASP A 102 5.20 13.54 2.39
C ASP A 102 6.42 12.83 1.78
N ILE A 103 6.22 12.15 0.64
CA ILE A 103 7.26 11.42 -0.08
C ILE A 103 8.40 12.35 -0.55
N TYR A 104 8.10 13.58 -0.93
CA TYR A 104 9.11 14.54 -1.35
C TYR A 104 9.97 15.00 -0.18
N PHE A 105 9.37 15.21 0.99
CA PHE A 105 10.09 15.49 2.24
C PHE A 105 11.01 14.33 2.61
N ALA A 106 10.49 13.10 2.56
CA ALA A 106 11.27 11.90 2.86
C ALA A 106 12.50 11.77 1.94
N ARG A 107 12.30 11.93 0.63
CA ARG A 107 13.39 11.89 -0.37
C ARG A 107 14.43 12.97 -0.14
N GLN A 108 14.00 14.19 0.14
CA GLN A 108 14.92 15.30 0.41
C GLN A 108 15.78 15.01 1.63
N ARG A 109 15.19 14.53 2.72
CA ARG A 109 15.93 14.21 3.95
C ARG A 109 16.94 13.09 3.77
N VAL A 110 16.54 12.04 3.04
CA VAL A 110 17.44 10.94 2.68
C VAL A 110 18.60 11.46 1.81
N ALA A 111 18.32 12.26 0.78
CA ALA A 111 19.34 12.83 -0.09
C ALA A 111 20.33 13.74 0.66
N GLU A 112 19.84 14.58 1.56
CA GLU A 112 20.69 15.43 2.42
C GLU A 112 21.64 14.62 3.31
N ARG A 113 21.18 13.48 3.82
CA ARG A 113 22.00 12.59 4.65
C ARG A 113 23.04 11.81 3.87
N ILE A 114 22.74 11.41 2.65
CA ILE A 114 23.70 10.72 1.77
C ILE A 114 24.80 11.67 1.29
N ALA A 115 24.52 12.97 1.17
CA ALA A 115 25.45 13.98 0.72
C ALA A 115 26.48 14.41 1.80
N GLN A 116 26.29 14.03 3.05
CA GLN A 116 27.20 14.29 4.18
C GLN A 116 28.28 13.21 4.33
#